data_715a7668b8b2780ed5bb443b62dcb8a9
#
_entry.id   715a7668b8b2780ed5bb443b62dcb8a9
#
_cell.length_a   1.000
_cell.length_b   1.000
_cell.length_c   1.000
_cell.angle_alpha   90.00
_cell.angle_beta   90.00
_cell.angle_gamma   90.00
#
_symmetry.space_group_name_H-M   'P 1'
#
loop_
_entity.id
_entity.type
_entity.pdbx_description
1 polymer ?
#
loop_
_entity_poly.entity_id
_entity_poly.type
_entity_poly.pdbx_seq_one_letter_code
_entity_poly.pdbx_strand_id
1 'polypeptide(L)' 'MKRIELIKLLTEKGAVFVRHGSNHDIYMQPKNGNTEPVPRHTEIKEFMARKIIKNLSS' A
#
# COMPACT_ATOMS: atom_id res chain seq x y z
N MET A 1 10.51 -6.43 -1.67
CA MET A 1 9.21 -7.14 -1.55
C MET A 1 8.46 -7.05 -2.87
N LYS A 2 7.86 -8.13 -3.29
CA LYS A 2 7.05 -8.14 -4.50
C LYS A 2 5.77 -7.34 -4.28
N ARG A 3 5.37 -6.59 -5.29
CA ARG A 3 4.17 -5.76 -5.20
C ARG A 3 2.93 -6.57 -4.84
N ILE A 4 2.78 -7.75 -5.45
CA ILE A 4 1.62 -8.59 -5.19
C ILE A 4 1.55 -9.04 -3.73
N GLU A 5 2.71 -9.30 -3.11
CA GLU A 5 2.77 -9.65 -1.69
C GLU A 5 2.42 -8.46 -0.81
N LEU A 6 2.90 -7.27 -1.19
CA LEU A 6 2.58 -6.05 -0.45
C LEU A 6 1.07 -5.78 -0.46
N ILE A 7 0.45 -5.87 -1.62
CA ILE A 7 -1.00 -5.64 -1.75
C ILE A 7 -1.78 -6.65 -0.92
N LYS A 8 -1.37 -7.91 -0.98
CA LYS A 8 -2.04 -8.96 -0.20
C LYS A 8 -1.96 -8.64 1.30
N LEU A 9 -0.79 -8.24 1.76
CA LEU A 9 -0.57 -7.91 3.17
C LEU A 9 -1.39 -6.70 3.60
N LEU A 10 -1.43 -5.67 2.76
CA LEU A 10 -2.23 -4.47 3.04
C LEU A 10 -3.71 -4.81 3.11
N THR A 11 -4.20 -5.66 2.19
CA THR A 11 -5.59 -6.09 2.18
C THR A 11 -5.93 -6.84 3.46
N GLU A 12 -5.04 -7.71 3.92
CA GLU A 12 -5.24 -8.46 5.15
C GLU A 12 -5.31 -7.54 6.37
N LYS A 13 -4.64 -6.39 6.30
CA LYS A 13 -4.67 -5.40 7.38
C LYS A 13 -5.86 -4.45 7.28
N GLY A 14 -6.70 -4.62 6.28
CA GLY A 14 -7.90 -3.81 6.13
C GLY A 14 -7.75 -2.59 5.24
N ALA A 15 -6.59 -2.40 4.60
CA ALA A 15 -6.42 -1.31 3.66
C ALA A 15 -7.24 -1.56 2.40
N VAL A 16 -7.73 -0.49 1.79
CA VAL A 16 -8.59 -0.58 0.62
C VAL A 16 -8.03 0.26 -0.52
N PHE A 17 -8.27 -0.19 -1.74
CA PHE A 17 -7.93 0.56 -2.94
C PHE A 17 -8.87 1.76 -3.07
N VAL A 18 -8.32 2.94 -3.34
CA VAL A 18 -9.10 4.16 -3.49
C VAL A 18 -9.21 4.58 -4.96
N ARG A 19 -8.08 4.75 -5.61
CA ARG A 19 -8.08 5.22 -7.01
C ARG A 19 -6.72 5.00 -7.65
N HIS A 20 -6.70 5.07 -8.98
CA HIS A 20 -5.46 5.07 -9.75
C HIS A 20 -4.86 6.46 -9.75
N GLY A 21 -3.59 6.55 -9.43
CA GLY A 21 -2.81 7.76 -9.65
C GLY A 21 -2.02 7.63 -10.93
N SER A 22 -1.12 8.57 -11.15
CA SER A 22 -0.30 8.65 -12.36
C SER A 22 0.54 7.38 -12.59
N ASN A 23 1.37 7.03 -11.63
CA ASN A 23 2.20 5.81 -11.68
C ASN A 23 2.02 4.98 -10.42
N HIS A 24 0.94 5.21 -9.69
CA HIS A 24 0.69 4.61 -8.40
C HIS A 24 -0.77 4.28 -8.25
N ASP A 25 -1.06 3.33 -7.38
CA ASP A 25 -2.41 3.07 -6.93
C ASP A 25 -2.50 3.56 -5.49
N ILE A 26 -3.54 4.35 -5.19
CA ILE A 26 -3.70 4.92 -3.86
C ILE A 26 -4.49 3.96 -2.99
N TYR A 27 -3.92 3.60 -1.85
CA TYR A 27 -4.58 2.76 -0.86
C TYR A 27 -4.81 3.56 0.42
N MET A 28 -5.84 3.21 1.15
CA MET A 28 -6.20 3.89 2.40
C MET A 28 -6.49 2.87 3.49
N GLN A 29 -6.13 3.23 4.73
CA GLN A 29 -6.54 2.48 5.90
C GLN A 29 -7.76 3.18 6.51
N PRO A 30 -8.97 2.59 6.43
CA PRO A 30 -10.17 3.26 6.94
C PRO A 30 -10.13 3.56 8.45
N LYS A 31 -9.40 2.74 9.20
CA LYS A 31 -9.35 2.91 10.65
C LYS A 31 -8.63 4.17 11.10
N ASN A 32 -7.62 4.62 10.34
CA ASN A 32 -6.87 5.81 10.71
C ASN A 32 -6.91 6.91 9.64
N GLY A 33 -7.53 6.64 8.49
CA GLY A 33 -7.64 7.60 7.41
C GLY A 33 -6.36 7.85 6.62
N ASN A 34 -5.29 7.13 6.93
CA ASN A 34 -4.02 7.30 6.23
C ASN A 34 -4.09 6.76 4.81
N THR A 35 -3.45 7.45 3.88
CA THR A 35 -3.33 7.00 2.49
C THR A 35 -1.87 6.87 2.12
N GLU A 36 -1.59 5.95 1.18
CA GLU A 36 -0.24 5.78 0.66
C GLU A 36 -0.31 5.44 -0.82
N PRO A 37 0.55 6.05 -1.64
CA PRO A 37 0.68 5.64 -3.03
C PRO A 37 1.52 4.37 -3.11
N VAL A 38 0.99 3.35 -3.76
CA VAL A 38 1.71 2.09 -3.98
C VAL A 38 2.19 2.06 -5.42
N PRO A 39 3.51 2.06 -5.66
CA PRO A 39 4.04 2.05 -7.04
C PRO A 39 3.60 0.80 -7.80
N ARG A 40 3.45 0.94 -9.11
CA ARG A 40 3.05 -0.18 -9.97
C ARG A 40 4.25 -1.01 -10.45
N HIS A 41 5.38 -0.91 -9.77
CA HIS A 41 6.55 -1.74 -10.08
C HIS A 41 6.33 -3.13 -9.53
N THR A 42 6.79 -4.13 -10.25
CA THR A 42 6.72 -5.53 -9.83
C THR A 42 7.42 -5.75 -8.50
N GLU A 43 8.53 -5.05 -8.29
CA GLU A 43 9.32 -5.15 -7.08
C GLU A 43 9.34 -3.81 -6.36
N ILE A 44 8.96 -3.80 -5.10
CA ILE A 44 8.95 -2.61 -4.26
C ILE A 44 10.16 -2.66 -3.33
N LYS A 45 10.93 -1.57 -3.26
CA LYS A 45 12.07 -1.50 -2.36
C LYS A 45 11.62 -1.73 -0.92
N GLU A 46 12.42 -2.48 -0.19
CA GLU A 46 12.09 -2.89 1.18
C GLU A 46 11.77 -1.71 2.08
N PHE A 47 12.57 -0.67 1.99
CA PHE A 47 12.36 0.54 2.78
C PHE A 47 10.97 1.15 2.50
N MET A 48 10.62 1.26 1.24
CA MET A 48 9.33 1.82 0.84
C MET A 48 8.18 0.91 1.25
N ALA A 49 8.34 -0.41 1.08
CA ALA A 49 7.32 -1.37 1.48
C ALA A 49 7.03 -1.27 2.98
N ARG A 50 8.06 -1.18 3.80
CA ARG A 50 7.90 -1.06 5.25
C ARG A 50 7.18 0.23 5.64
N LYS A 51 7.50 1.34 4.98
CA LYS A 51 6.83 2.61 5.22
C LYS A 51 5.35 2.52 4.92
N ILE A 52 5.01 1.93 3.78
CA ILE A 52 3.62 1.77 3.36
C ILE A 52 2.87 0.89 4.36
N ILE A 53 3.45 -0.23 4.73
CA ILE A 53 2.83 -1.15 5.70
C ILE A 53 2.58 -0.45 7.03
N LYS A 54 3.58 0.29 7.52
CA LYS A 54 3.46 1.00 8.79
C LYS A 54 2.33 2.02 8.77
N ASN A 55 2.26 2.82 7.70
CA ASN A 55 1.25 3.87 7.61
C ASN A 55 -0.15 3.34 7.40
N LEU A 56 -0.27 2.19 6.75
CA LEU A 56 -1.57 1.58 6.47
C LEU A 56 -1.93 0.45 7.45
N SER A 57 -1.19 0.30 8.51
CA SER A 57 -1.54 -0.60 9.59
C SER A 57 -2.39 0.16 10.61
N SER A 58 -3.39 -0.48 11.10
CA SER A 58 -4.28 0.14 12.09
C SER A 58 -3.74 -0.02 13.50
#